data_d8ffac264664506e196741d3e8ec098a
#
_entry.id   d8ffac264664506e196741d3e8ec098a
#
_cell.length_a   1.000
_cell.length_b   1.000
_cell.length_c   1.000
_cell.angle_alpha   90.00
_cell.angle_beta   90.00
_cell.angle_gamma   90.00
#
_symmetry.space_group_name_H-M   'P 1'
#
loop_
_entity.id
_entity.type
_entity.pdbx_description
1 polymer ?
#
loop_
_entity_poly.entity_id
_entity_poly.type
_entity_poly.pdbx_seq_one_letter_code
_entity_poly.pdbx_strand_id
1 'polypeptide(L)'
;MKKYFFILLSALTLFACSSTPSMKDMTVRTGDTDSIEITDMRSLMRNGVLTAQVTIQNDSKSNLVAYRFKWLGKNGMVVTDEEAWKPVTIGKGQSTVIMGIAPTPDATDFRFELNQYK
;
A
#
# COMPACT_ATOMS: atom_id res chain seq x y z
N MET A 1 -23.13 -41.64 -36.64
CA MET A 1 -22.93 -41.19 -36.41
C MET A 1 -22.43 -40.66 -35.81
N LYS A 2 -22.10 -40.35 -35.24
CA LYS A 2 -21.78 -39.71 -34.63
C LYS A 2 -21.14 -39.00 -34.31
N LYS A 3 -20.85 -38.37 -33.87
CA LYS A 3 -20.36 -37.58 -33.57
C LYS A 3 -20.01 -36.99 -32.85
N TYR A 4 -19.61 -36.75 -32.33
CA TYR A 4 -19.27 -36.20 -31.58
C TYR A 4 -18.50 -35.44 -31.30
N PHE A 5 -18.21 -34.72 -30.85
CA PHE A 5 -17.66 -33.92 -30.65
C PHE A 5 -17.30 -33.32 -29.78
N PHE A 6 -16.86 -32.92 -29.33
CA PHE A 6 -16.53 -32.39 -28.47
C PHE A 6 -15.89 -31.41 -28.32
N ILE A 7 -15.85 -30.68 -27.88
CA ILE A 7 -15.60 -29.68 -27.71
C ILE A 7 -14.88 -29.35 -26.85
N LEU A 8 -14.18 -29.23 -26.55
CA LEU A 8 -13.46 -28.94 -25.87
C LEU A 8 -13.24 -27.81 -25.61
N LEU A 9 -13.53 -27.26 -25.00
CA LEU A 9 -13.46 -26.33 -24.60
C LEU A 9 -12.52 -26.01 -23.90
N SER A 10 -11.81 -25.69 -23.86
CA SER A 10 -10.97 -25.31 -23.40
C SER A 10 -10.98 -24.28 -22.77
N ALA A 11 -11.10 -24.30 -21.91
CA ALA A 11 -11.12 -23.55 -21.12
C ALA A 11 -10.16 -22.75 -20.90
N LEU A 12 -9.89 -21.96 -21.03
CA LEU A 12 -9.14 -21.18 -20.93
C LEU A 12 -9.05 -20.43 -19.95
N THR A 13 -8.56 -20.58 -19.18
CA THR A 13 -8.34 -20.07 -18.22
C THR A 13 -7.51 -19.08 -18.24
N LEU A 14 -7.70 -18.16 -18.04
CA LEU A 14 -7.11 -17.17 -18.06
C LEU A 14 -6.64 -16.77 -16.93
N PHE A 15 -5.72 -16.74 -16.49
CA PHE A 15 -5.18 -16.23 -15.58
C PHE A 15 -4.72 -15.06 -15.70
N ALA A 16 -5.19 -14.27 -15.42
CA ALA A 16 -4.96 -13.05 -15.22
C ALA A 16 -4.01 -12.93 -14.18
N CYS A 17 -3.01 -12.82 -14.36
CA CYS A 17 -2.19 -12.59 -13.44
C CYS A 17 -2.10 -11.23 -13.10
N SER A 18 -3.02 -10.67 -12.65
CA SER A 18 -2.85 -9.40 -12.31
C SER A 18 -2.37 -9.46 -11.01
N SER A 19 -1.30 -9.19 -10.75
CA SER A 19 -0.92 -9.21 -9.52
C SER A 19 -1.21 -7.92 -8.90
N THR A 20 -2.10 -7.85 -8.07
CA THR A 20 -2.27 -6.76 -7.17
C THR A 20 -1.12 -6.80 -6.18
N PRO A 21 -0.33 -5.77 -6.03
CA PRO A 21 0.75 -5.78 -5.04
C PRO A 21 0.19 -6.00 -3.64
N SER A 22 0.87 -6.77 -2.84
CA SER A 22 0.47 -7.00 -1.46
C SER A 22 0.83 -5.78 -0.63
N MET A 23 0.27 -5.69 0.56
CA MET A 23 0.62 -4.60 1.48
C MET A 23 2.12 -4.59 1.77
N LYS A 24 2.73 -5.77 1.83
CA LYS A 24 4.16 -5.87 2.06
C LYS A 24 4.93 -5.23 0.91
N ASP A 25 4.49 -5.43 -0.32
CA ASP A 25 5.15 -4.89 -1.48
C ASP A 25 4.97 -3.38 -1.58
N MET A 26 3.96 -2.84 -0.96
CA MET A 26 3.67 -1.41 -0.99
C MET A 26 4.27 -0.67 0.21
N THR A 27 4.98 -1.36 1.07
CA THR A 27 5.58 -0.79 2.27
C THR A 27 7.09 -0.82 2.18
N VAL A 28 7.72 0.30 2.42
CA VAL A 28 9.17 0.39 2.48
C VAL A 28 9.57 0.66 3.93
N ARG A 29 10.36 -0.22 4.50
CA ARG A 29 10.77 -0.11 5.90
C ARG A 29 12.24 0.19 5.99
N THR A 30 12.61 1.12 6.87
CA THR A 30 13.98 1.48 7.10
C THR A 30 14.22 1.48 8.61
N GLY A 31 15.31 0.93 9.04
CA GLY A 31 15.60 0.84 10.46
C GLY A 31 14.75 -0.20 11.15
N ASP A 32 14.70 -0.12 12.46
CA ASP A 32 13.96 -1.11 13.26
C ASP A 32 12.51 -0.69 13.39
N THR A 33 11.68 -1.21 12.54
CA THR A 33 10.23 -0.98 12.58
C THR A 33 9.47 -2.31 12.68
N ASP A 34 10.14 -3.37 13.11
CA ASP A 34 9.55 -4.71 13.11
C ASP A 34 8.34 -4.85 14.02
N SER A 35 8.25 -4.06 15.08
CA SER A 35 7.11 -4.15 15.97
C SER A 35 5.85 -3.52 15.38
N ILE A 36 5.98 -2.80 14.28
CA ILE A 36 4.84 -2.14 13.64
C ILE A 36 4.33 -3.03 12.52
N GLU A 37 3.09 -3.43 12.61
CA GLU A 37 2.47 -4.27 11.61
C GLU A 37 1.50 -3.45 10.79
N ILE A 38 1.50 -3.62 9.50
CA ILE A 38 0.52 -2.99 8.62
C ILE A 38 -0.66 -3.94 8.53
N THR A 39 -1.79 -3.54 9.07
CA THR A 39 -2.96 -4.42 9.14
C THR A 39 -3.98 -4.13 8.06
N ASP A 40 -3.94 -2.97 7.45
CA ASP A 40 -4.87 -2.64 6.36
C ASP A 40 -4.30 -1.52 5.52
N MET A 41 -4.60 -1.53 4.24
CA MET A 41 -4.12 -0.52 3.32
C MET A 41 -5.15 -0.37 2.21
N ARG A 42 -5.67 0.83 2.06
CA ARG A 42 -6.71 1.11 1.08
C ARG A 42 -6.45 2.44 0.40
N SER A 43 -6.96 2.58 -0.79
CA SER A 43 -6.91 3.86 -1.48
C SER A 43 -8.09 4.00 -2.42
N LEU A 44 -8.45 5.24 -2.68
CA LEU A 44 -9.48 5.53 -3.65
C LEU A 44 -9.28 6.95 -4.18
N MET A 45 -9.87 7.24 -5.31
CA MET A 45 -9.86 8.59 -5.83
C MET A 45 -10.97 9.37 -5.14
N ARG A 46 -10.62 10.53 -4.60
CA ARG A 46 -11.59 11.39 -3.94
C ARG A 46 -11.30 12.81 -4.38
N ASN A 47 -12.28 13.50 -4.90
CA ASN A 47 -12.13 14.86 -5.38
C ASN A 47 -11.01 14.99 -6.41
N GLY A 48 -10.84 13.97 -7.22
CA GLY A 48 -9.85 13.98 -8.30
C GLY A 48 -8.44 13.65 -7.90
N VAL A 49 -8.18 13.32 -6.64
CA VAL A 49 -6.83 12.95 -6.20
C VAL A 49 -6.88 11.62 -5.43
N LEU A 50 -5.79 10.91 -5.48
CA LEU A 50 -5.67 9.63 -4.78
C LEU A 50 -5.57 9.88 -3.28
N THR A 51 -6.39 9.18 -2.51
CA THR A 51 -6.38 9.24 -1.05
C THR A 51 -6.07 7.86 -0.54
N ALA A 52 -5.07 7.74 0.31
CA ALA A 52 -4.64 6.46 0.86
C ALA A 52 -4.91 6.41 2.36
N GLN A 53 -5.19 5.22 2.85
CA GLN A 53 -5.40 4.99 4.26
C GLN A 53 -4.64 3.75 4.66
N VAL A 54 -3.79 3.87 5.66
CA VAL A 54 -2.99 2.76 6.14
C VAL A 54 -3.25 2.60 7.63
N THR A 55 -3.57 1.40 8.05
CA THR A 55 -3.75 1.10 9.47
C THR A 55 -2.53 0.33 9.94
N ILE A 56 -1.93 0.82 11.01
CA ILE A 56 -0.76 0.19 11.60
C ILE A 56 -1.06 -0.17 13.04
N GLN A 57 -0.40 -1.20 13.52
CA GLN A 57 -0.57 -1.68 14.88
C GLN A 57 0.79 -1.93 15.49
N ASN A 58 0.94 -1.58 16.75
CA ASN A 58 2.19 -1.80 17.45
C ASN A 58 2.05 -3.02 18.36
N ASP A 59 2.80 -4.07 18.09
CA ASP A 59 2.73 -5.29 18.86
C ASP A 59 3.71 -5.34 20.02
N SER A 60 4.42 -4.27 20.25
CA SER A 60 5.42 -4.20 21.31
C SER A 60 5.14 -2.99 22.20
N LYS A 61 6.07 -2.62 23.03
CA LYS A 61 5.89 -1.45 23.86
C LYS A 61 5.86 -0.20 22.98
N SER A 62 5.40 0.89 23.56
CA SER A 62 5.27 2.16 22.87
C SER A 62 6.47 2.46 22.01
N ASN A 63 6.22 2.91 20.81
CA ASN A 63 7.27 3.15 19.84
C ASN A 63 6.99 4.43 19.06
N LEU A 64 8.04 5.17 18.80
CA LEU A 64 7.98 6.38 17.98
C LEU A 64 8.62 6.05 16.63
N VAL A 65 7.85 6.16 15.58
CA VAL A 65 8.33 5.92 14.23
C VAL A 65 7.99 7.11 13.37
N ALA A 66 8.57 7.18 12.21
CA ALA A 66 8.25 8.21 11.25
C ALA A 66 7.69 7.56 9.99
N TYR A 67 6.78 8.23 9.34
CA TYR A 67 6.19 7.74 8.11
C TYR A 67 6.10 8.84 7.07
N ARG A 68 5.92 8.42 5.84
CA ARG A 68 5.56 9.34 4.75
C ARG A 68 5.01 8.51 3.60
N PHE A 69 4.36 9.17 2.66
CA PHE A 69 3.86 8.53 1.46
C PHE A 69 4.72 8.92 0.27
N LYS A 70 4.91 7.97 -0.63
CA LYS A 70 5.54 8.24 -1.91
C LYS A 70 4.46 8.06 -2.95
N TRP A 71 4.21 9.08 -3.74
CA TRP A 71 3.13 9.05 -4.72
C TRP A 71 3.68 8.73 -6.10
N LEU A 72 3.06 7.76 -6.75
CA LEU A 72 3.50 7.25 -8.04
C LEU A 72 2.44 7.50 -9.10
N GLY A 73 2.87 7.79 -10.30
CA GLY A 73 1.98 7.93 -11.43
C GLY A 73 1.96 6.67 -12.27
N LYS A 74 1.44 6.76 -13.47
CA LYS A 74 1.46 5.68 -14.41
C LYS A 74 2.91 5.29 -14.62
N ASN A 75 3.15 4.07 -14.88
CA ASN A 75 4.47 3.52 -15.08
C ASN A 75 5.33 3.48 -13.80
N GLY A 76 4.72 3.72 -12.66
CA GLY A 76 5.44 3.60 -11.39
C GLY A 76 6.43 4.72 -11.10
N MET A 77 6.36 5.81 -11.84
CA MET A 77 7.29 6.91 -11.62
C MET A 77 6.79 7.86 -10.55
N VAL A 78 7.71 8.39 -9.77
CA VAL A 78 7.38 9.35 -8.72
C VAL A 78 6.86 10.63 -9.36
N VAL A 79 5.75 11.14 -8.89
CA VAL A 79 5.10 12.32 -9.46
C VAL A 79 5.14 13.53 -8.55
N THR A 80 5.72 13.40 -7.37
CA THR A 80 5.81 14.51 -6.43
C THR A 80 7.19 14.57 -5.82
N ASP A 81 7.49 15.66 -5.18
CA ASP A 81 8.71 15.73 -4.38
C ASP A 81 8.54 14.83 -3.18
N GLU A 82 9.66 14.46 -2.58
CA GLU A 82 9.67 13.61 -1.43
C GLU A 82 9.05 14.32 -0.24
N GLU A 83 8.14 13.67 0.43
CA GLU A 83 7.50 14.25 1.62
C GLU A 83 8.46 14.25 2.80
N ALA A 84 8.25 15.19 3.69
CA ALA A 84 8.98 15.17 4.96
C ALA A 84 8.49 14.01 5.80
N TRP A 85 9.37 13.45 6.61
CA TRP A 85 8.99 12.41 7.55
C TRP A 85 8.08 12.99 8.64
N LYS A 86 7.04 12.26 9.00
CA LYS A 86 6.10 12.66 10.03
C LYS A 86 6.19 11.68 11.19
N PRO A 87 6.44 12.16 12.40
CA PRO A 87 6.52 11.25 13.55
C PRO A 87 5.15 10.81 14.03
N VAL A 88 5.06 9.60 14.50
CA VAL A 88 3.86 9.10 15.15
C VAL A 88 4.25 8.18 16.28
N THR A 89 3.61 8.35 17.43
CA THR A 89 3.83 7.49 18.58
C THR A 89 2.66 6.52 18.69
N ILE A 90 2.97 5.25 18.75
CA ILE A 90 1.94 4.22 18.83
C ILE A 90 2.16 3.43 20.11
N GLY A 91 1.19 3.47 21.00
CA GLY A 91 1.29 2.74 22.25
C GLY A 91 1.20 1.25 22.06
N LYS A 92 1.57 0.51 23.07
CA LYS A 92 1.55 -0.93 23.03
C LYS A 92 0.16 -1.44 22.70
N GLY A 93 0.04 -2.28 21.72
CA GLY A 93 -1.23 -2.88 21.32
C GLY A 93 -2.19 -1.92 20.62
N GLN A 94 -1.77 -0.69 20.36
CA GLN A 94 -2.64 0.27 19.73
C GLN A 94 -2.60 0.17 18.22
N SER A 95 -3.74 0.50 17.61
CA SER A 95 -3.83 0.65 16.16
C SER A 95 -4.03 2.11 15.84
N THR A 96 -3.44 2.56 14.77
CA THR A 96 -3.56 3.95 14.32
C THR A 96 -3.83 3.98 12.83
N VAL A 97 -4.76 4.82 12.42
CA VAL A 97 -5.08 4.99 11.02
C VAL A 97 -4.37 6.24 10.53
N ILE A 98 -3.61 6.07 9.45
CA ILE A 98 -2.86 7.16 8.86
C ILE A 98 -3.43 7.42 7.48
N MET A 99 -3.76 8.66 7.18
CA MET A 99 -4.30 9.01 5.88
C MET A 99 -3.33 9.91 5.14
N GLY A 100 -3.26 9.72 3.85
CA GLY A 100 -2.47 10.57 2.97
C GLY A 100 -3.31 10.98 1.78
N ILE A 101 -3.14 12.22 1.34
CA ILE A 101 -3.85 12.74 0.19
C ILE A 101 -2.78 13.17 -0.81
N ALA A 102 -2.84 12.63 -2.02
CA ALA A 102 -1.86 12.97 -3.03
C ALA A 102 -1.96 14.45 -3.37
N PRO A 103 -0.86 15.14 -3.50
CA PRO A 103 -0.87 16.57 -3.80
C PRO A 103 -1.12 16.89 -5.27
N THR A 104 -1.22 15.88 -6.12
CA THR A 104 -1.44 16.07 -7.55
C THR A 104 -2.40 15.02 -8.08
N PRO A 105 -3.25 15.35 -9.05
CA PRO A 105 -4.12 14.35 -9.65
C PRO A 105 -3.39 13.33 -10.51
N ASP A 106 -2.11 13.51 -10.76
CA ASP A 106 -1.33 12.57 -11.55
C ASP A 106 -1.00 11.30 -10.77
N ALA A 107 -1.15 11.30 -9.46
CA ALA A 107 -0.86 10.12 -8.66
C ALA A 107 -1.92 9.05 -8.87
N THR A 108 -1.49 7.85 -9.19
CA THR A 108 -2.39 6.72 -9.39
C THR A 108 -2.06 5.55 -8.45
N ASP A 109 -0.96 5.65 -7.72
CA ASP A 109 -0.51 4.60 -6.81
C ASP A 109 0.33 5.24 -5.72
N PHE A 110 0.65 4.47 -4.70
CA PHE A 110 1.45 5.00 -3.60
C PHE A 110 2.28 3.91 -2.96
N ARG A 111 3.27 4.34 -2.19
CA ARG A 111 3.99 3.46 -1.29
C ARG A 111 3.99 4.10 0.08
N PHE A 112 3.90 3.30 1.11
CA PHE A 112 3.93 3.77 2.49
C PHE A 112 5.34 3.53 3.02
N GLU A 113 5.99 4.58 3.46
CA GLU A 113 7.36 4.45 3.97
C GLU A 113 7.36 4.62 5.47
N LEU A 114 8.03 3.72 6.14
CA LEU A 114 8.11 3.69 7.60
C LEU A 114 9.57 3.67 8.00
N ASN A 115 9.93 4.49 8.95
CA ASN A 115 11.31 4.61 9.39
C ASN A 115 11.37 4.67 10.90
N GLN A 116 12.46 4.17 11.42
CA GLN A 116 12.73 4.31 12.83
C GLN A 116 13.03 5.78 13.09
N TYR A 117 12.35 6.33 14.09
CA TYR A 117 12.57 7.73 14.42
C TYR A 117 13.70 7.84 15.43
N LYS A 118 14.59 8.72 15.17
CA LYS A 118 15.72 8.94 16.09
C LYS A 118 15.79 10.36 16.56
#